data_ff5222c8770082676fce9b1e7be734ba
#
_entry.id   ff5222c8770082676fce9b1e7be734ba
#
_cell.length_a   1.000
_cell.length_b   1.000
_cell.length_c   1.000
_cell.angle_alpha   90.00
_cell.angle_beta   90.00
_cell.angle_gamma   90.00
#
_symmetry.space_group_name_H-M   'P 1'
#
loop_
_entity.id
_entity.type
_entity.pdbx_description
1 polymer ?
#
loop_
_entity_poly.entity_id
_entity_poly.type
_entity_poly.pdbx_seq_one_letter_code
_entity_poly.pdbx_strand_id
1 'polypeptide(L)'
;MFFIHGGSYKTNGGRFYPGEWLAAAGQVIVITINYRLGVLGFLSTEDDTAKGNYGLLDQILALKWVKDNIAAFGGNSSDVTIFGNSAGGACVGLHLISPMSRGLFSKAIAQSGSPIGEWAVQRRPRMYVERLAKKLKCPDVNDSATILQCLRKIDPEQIIDKSEDATLGEIFCAPVFSPVADGEFLLKYPTTMLQQEGSLSPVPLYGGRKKAYQDKDPSSIPFTKDLLRKYLLHLVRKDFMSGIAADVLLHAVYTEYVYRHGTTSHHKKRRQQQHKMSNGTMPYYENNSSVLPDIRTLGKIISDIDLKAPSVKLVNLLTLHPSVSVYMYEFDYASSDDVIANKYVGSYHESELYYIFGFPHMNLSNALRLPEDKEVSNIMIQLWTDFAKHGNPTPRGVNEENMVKNFTWRQYTEEEDCFATLGLQPFVARSYESERMTFWNHFVPLFTEYPILISPNHTKNVPFEECNFTYLLTFAGWLLAIILLILVLHLCSCKMFKNFGVMKKIPIPV
;
A
#
# COMPACT_ATOMS: atom_id res chain seq x y z
N MET A 1 1.54 6.81 -23.44
CA MET A 1 1.75 6.44 -22.04
C MET A 1 2.34 7.63 -21.30
N PHE A 2 1.74 8.07 -20.20
CA PHE A 2 2.10 9.27 -19.45
C PHE A 2 2.57 8.87 -18.05
N PHE A 3 3.85 9.08 -17.76
CA PHE A 3 4.50 8.61 -16.53
C PHE A 3 4.56 9.69 -15.46
N ILE A 4 4.11 9.33 -14.26
CA ILE A 4 4.16 10.14 -13.04
C ILE A 4 5.18 9.50 -12.10
N HIS A 5 6.32 10.17 -11.90
CA HIS A 5 7.38 9.61 -11.06
C HIS A 5 7.02 9.59 -9.58
N GLY A 6 7.62 8.65 -8.85
CA GLY A 6 7.54 8.56 -7.38
C GLY A 6 8.54 9.48 -6.68
N GLY A 7 8.96 9.06 -5.49
CA GLY A 7 9.92 9.79 -4.65
C GLY A 7 9.27 10.48 -3.46
N SER A 8 8.26 9.85 -2.86
CA SER A 8 7.58 10.29 -1.63
C SER A 8 7.05 11.74 -1.70
N TYR A 9 6.62 12.20 -2.87
CA TYR A 9 6.23 13.60 -3.17
C TYR A 9 7.35 14.63 -2.89
N LYS A 10 8.56 14.22 -2.65
CA LYS A 10 9.65 15.04 -2.14
C LYS A 10 10.85 15.14 -3.09
N THR A 11 11.15 14.06 -3.78
CA THR A 11 12.36 13.93 -4.62
C THR A 11 12.00 13.34 -5.97
N ASN A 12 13.01 13.25 -6.87
CA ASN A 12 12.93 12.62 -8.18
C ASN A 12 12.54 13.58 -9.31
N GLY A 13 12.40 13.05 -10.53
CA GLY A 13 12.04 13.81 -11.73
C GLY A 13 11.99 12.95 -12.98
N GLY A 14 11.25 13.38 -13.99
CA GLY A 14 11.00 12.64 -15.22
C GLY A 14 12.27 12.28 -16.00
N ARG A 15 13.35 13.07 -15.89
CA ARG A 15 14.63 12.84 -16.57
C ARG A 15 15.33 11.51 -16.20
N PHE A 16 14.96 10.90 -15.06
CA PHE A 16 15.57 9.64 -14.62
C PHE A 16 14.93 8.41 -15.24
N TYR A 17 13.91 8.61 -16.07
CA TYR A 17 13.13 7.53 -16.68
C TYR A 17 13.20 7.65 -18.21
N PRO A 18 14.28 7.16 -18.85
CA PRO A 18 14.47 7.20 -20.30
C PRO A 18 13.41 6.32 -20.99
N GLY A 19 12.51 6.93 -21.72
CA GLY A 19 11.37 6.25 -22.34
C GLY A 19 11.62 5.66 -23.72
N GLU A 20 12.83 5.79 -24.27
CA GLU A 20 13.16 5.45 -25.65
C GLU A 20 12.93 3.97 -25.95
N TRP A 21 13.38 3.10 -25.04
CA TRP A 21 13.25 1.66 -25.25
C TRP A 21 11.80 1.20 -25.12
N LEU A 22 11.08 1.69 -24.10
CA LEU A 22 9.66 1.42 -23.94
C LEU A 22 8.86 1.92 -25.14
N ALA A 23 9.18 3.10 -25.66
CA ALA A 23 8.50 3.66 -26.82
C ALA A 23 8.77 2.84 -28.09
N ALA A 24 10.02 2.50 -28.36
CA ALA A 24 10.43 1.77 -29.56
C ALA A 24 9.92 0.33 -29.57
N ALA A 25 10.18 -0.43 -28.51
CA ALA A 25 9.76 -1.83 -28.39
C ALA A 25 8.24 -1.96 -28.23
N GLY A 26 7.64 -1.05 -27.48
CA GLY A 26 6.20 -1.06 -27.20
C GLY A 26 5.34 -0.39 -28.27
N GLN A 27 5.92 0.30 -29.26
CA GLN A 27 5.18 1.07 -30.28
C GLN A 27 4.15 2.04 -29.65
N VAL A 28 4.61 2.83 -28.67
CA VAL A 28 3.83 3.83 -27.93
C VAL A 28 4.62 5.13 -27.80
N ILE A 29 3.91 6.25 -27.60
CA ILE A 29 4.53 7.50 -27.19
C ILE A 29 4.68 7.48 -25.67
N VAL A 30 5.89 7.73 -25.16
CA VAL A 30 6.16 7.84 -23.73
C VAL A 30 6.41 9.30 -23.35
N ILE A 31 5.71 9.76 -22.36
CA ILE A 31 5.82 11.13 -21.83
C ILE A 31 6.16 11.03 -20.34
N THR A 32 7.26 11.64 -19.93
CA THR A 32 7.65 11.81 -18.54
C THR A 32 7.52 13.26 -18.16
N ILE A 33 7.10 13.54 -16.94
CA ILE A 33 6.83 14.91 -16.48
C ILE A 33 7.65 15.25 -15.22
N ASN A 34 7.77 16.54 -14.95
CA ASN A 34 8.09 17.07 -13.64
C ASN A 34 6.84 17.74 -13.05
N TYR A 35 6.71 17.70 -11.75
CA TYR A 35 5.68 18.39 -11.00
C TYR A 35 6.27 18.94 -9.69
N ARG A 36 5.67 19.98 -9.12
CA ARG A 36 6.16 20.55 -7.85
C ARG A 36 6.09 19.54 -6.73
N LEU A 37 7.16 19.48 -5.94
CA LEU A 37 7.39 18.51 -4.88
C LEU A 37 7.48 19.20 -3.51
N GLY A 38 7.42 18.39 -2.46
CA GLY A 38 7.59 18.82 -1.08
C GLY A 38 6.69 19.98 -0.69
N VAL A 39 7.23 20.87 0.10
CA VAL A 39 6.52 22.06 0.58
C VAL A 39 6.01 22.96 -0.56
N LEU A 40 6.74 23.06 -1.68
CA LEU A 40 6.34 23.88 -2.82
C LEU A 40 5.18 23.26 -3.62
N GLY A 41 5.04 21.96 -3.57
CA GLY A 41 3.98 21.24 -4.28
C GLY A 41 2.74 20.94 -3.44
N PHE A 42 2.89 20.85 -2.11
CA PHE A 42 1.85 20.27 -1.25
C PHE A 42 1.61 21.02 0.07
N LEU A 43 2.14 22.24 0.23
CA LEU A 43 1.79 23.06 1.39
C LEU A 43 0.29 23.39 1.36
N SER A 44 -0.40 23.14 2.47
CA SER A 44 -1.80 23.52 2.65
C SER A 44 -2.04 24.10 4.03
N THR A 45 -2.76 25.21 4.08
CA THR A 45 -3.22 25.86 5.32
C THR A 45 -4.58 25.35 5.79
N GLU A 46 -5.18 24.35 5.11
CA GLU A 46 -6.53 23.83 5.35
C GLU A 46 -7.63 24.90 5.21
N ASP A 47 -7.33 25.99 4.49
CA ASP A 47 -8.28 27.06 4.17
C ASP A 47 -8.03 27.59 2.75
N ASP A 48 -8.81 28.57 2.32
CA ASP A 48 -8.72 29.15 0.97
C ASP A 48 -7.42 29.94 0.71
N THR A 49 -6.61 30.21 1.74
CA THR A 49 -5.36 30.97 1.61
C THR A 49 -4.29 30.13 0.87
N ALA A 50 -4.21 28.83 1.18
CA ALA A 50 -3.39 27.87 0.43
C ALA A 50 -4.04 26.48 0.52
N LYS A 51 -4.82 26.13 -0.51
CA LYS A 51 -5.57 24.85 -0.55
C LYS A 51 -4.65 23.64 -0.64
N GLY A 52 -3.48 23.76 -1.26
CA GLY A 52 -2.55 22.66 -1.47
C GLY A 52 -2.69 22.00 -2.85
N ASN A 53 -2.18 20.77 -2.98
CA ASN A 53 -2.27 19.96 -4.20
C ASN A 53 -1.65 20.57 -5.47
N TYR A 54 -0.77 21.56 -5.34
CA TYR A 54 -0.20 22.27 -6.50
C TYR A 54 0.57 21.33 -7.43
N GLY A 55 1.27 20.30 -6.86
CA GLY A 55 1.92 19.26 -7.66
C GLY A 55 0.94 18.41 -8.46
N LEU A 56 -0.26 18.14 -7.93
CA LEU A 56 -1.31 17.43 -8.67
C LEU A 56 -1.93 18.33 -9.75
N LEU A 57 -2.06 19.62 -9.49
CA LEU A 57 -2.51 20.58 -10.51
C LEU A 57 -1.51 20.73 -11.65
N ASP A 58 -0.19 20.62 -11.37
CA ASP A 58 0.85 20.54 -12.40
C ASP A 58 0.65 19.31 -13.29
N GLN A 59 0.33 18.16 -12.70
CA GLN A 59 0.03 16.91 -13.42
C GLN A 59 -1.23 17.07 -14.30
N ILE A 60 -2.30 17.71 -13.79
CA ILE A 60 -3.50 18.05 -14.56
C ILE A 60 -3.15 18.92 -15.77
N LEU A 61 -2.32 19.95 -15.57
CA LEU A 61 -1.91 20.85 -16.65
C LEU A 61 -1.12 20.09 -17.72
N ALA A 62 -0.23 19.20 -17.31
CA ALA A 62 0.51 18.35 -18.23
C ALA A 62 -0.40 17.37 -19.01
N LEU A 63 -1.41 16.79 -18.35
CA LEU A 63 -2.40 15.93 -19.02
C LEU A 63 -3.25 16.70 -20.01
N LYS A 64 -3.65 17.93 -19.69
CA LYS A 64 -4.35 18.84 -20.63
C LYS A 64 -3.47 19.16 -21.83
N TRP A 65 -2.18 19.46 -21.59
CA TRP A 65 -1.23 19.67 -22.68
C TRP A 65 -1.16 18.46 -23.63
N VAL A 66 -1.10 17.24 -23.06
CA VAL A 66 -1.15 16.01 -23.86
C VAL A 66 -2.44 15.93 -24.68
N LYS A 67 -3.58 16.20 -24.04
CA LYS A 67 -4.90 16.21 -24.71
C LYS A 67 -4.92 17.13 -25.93
N ASP A 68 -4.33 18.31 -25.80
CA ASP A 68 -4.38 19.35 -26.81
C ASP A 68 -3.31 19.18 -27.90
N ASN A 69 -2.16 18.55 -27.61
CA ASN A 69 -1.00 18.60 -28.47
C ASN A 69 -0.54 17.23 -29.01
N ILE A 70 -0.90 16.11 -28.38
CA ILE A 70 -0.28 14.81 -28.71
C ILE A 70 -0.56 14.34 -30.14
N ALA A 71 -1.63 14.82 -30.77
CA ALA A 71 -1.92 14.53 -32.17
C ALA A 71 -0.82 15.03 -33.11
N ALA A 72 -0.16 16.16 -32.80
CA ALA A 72 0.97 16.66 -33.57
C ALA A 72 2.21 15.73 -33.52
N PHE A 73 2.27 14.84 -32.53
CA PHE A 73 3.31 13.82 -32.38
C PHE A 73 2.87 12.44 -32.91
N GLY A 74 1.72 12.38 -33.61
CA GLY A 74 1.16 11.12 -34.12
C GLY A 74 0.41 10.29 -33.06
N GLY A 75 0.12 10.86 -31.88
CA GLY A 75 -0.59 10.19 -30.80
C GLY A 75 -2.10 10.37 -30.85
N ASN A 76 -2.81 9.55 -30.10
CA ASN A 76 -4.26 9.62 -29.91
C ASN A 76 -4.59 10.22 -28.55
N SER A 77 -5.13 11.43 -28.52
CA SER A 77 -5.51 12.14 -27.30
C SER A 77 -6.68 11.47 -26.53
N SER A 78 -7.41 10.57 -27.18
CA SER A 78 -8.47 9.78 -26.53
C SER A 78 -7.97 8.47 -25.94
N ASP A 79 -6.71 8.10 -26.21
CA ASP A 79 -6.10 6.85 -25.76
C ASP A 79 -4.82 7.12 -24.94
N VAL A 80 -4.99 7.78 -23.82
CA VAL A 80 -3.92 8.12 -22.88
C VAL A 80 -3.95 7.16 -21.70
N THR A 81 -2.84 6.45 -21.49
CA THR A 81 -2.64 5.62 -20.27
C THR A 81 -1.73 6.37 -19.31
N ILE A 82 -2.23 6.70 -18.12
CA ILE A 82 -1.40 7.23 -17.04
C ILE A 82 -0.77 6.07 -16.27
N PHE A 83 0.51 6.19 -15.91
CA PHE A 83 1.17 5.20 -15.07
C PHE A 83 2.18 5.86 -14.14
N GLY A 84 2.42 5.23 -12.99
CA GLY A 84 3.34 5.79 -12.00
C GLY A 84 3.64 4.82 -10.90
N ASN A 85 4.78 5.05 -10.21
CA ASN A 85 5.28 4.20 -9.16
C ASN A 85 5.33 4.93 -7.82
N SER A 86 5.11 4.22 -6.71
CA SER A 86 5.22 4.80 -5.36
C SER A 86 4.27 5.98 -5.17
N ALA A 87 4.77 7.17 -4.80
CA ALA A 87 3.97 8.39 -4.76
C ALA A 87 3.32 8.70 -6.13
N GLY A 88 3.97 8.37 -7.26
CA GLY A 88 3.38 8.47 -8.59
C GLY A 88 2.24 7.48 -8.80
N GLY A 89 2.34 6.26 -8.26
CA GLY A 89 1.25 5.29 -8.25
C GLY A 89 0.05 5.76 -7.41
N ALA A 90 0.31 6.39 -6.26
CA ALA A 90 -0.74 7.04 -5.48
C ALA A 90 -1.38 8.20 -6.23
N CYS A 91 -0.59 9.05 -6.94
CA CYS A 91 -1.11 10.09 -7.83
C CYS A 91 -2.03 9.50 -8.90
N VAL A 92 -1.65 8.40 -9.55
CA VAL A 92 -2.52 7.69 -10.52
C VAL A 92 -3.87 7.35 -9.88
N GLY A 93 -3.86 6.77 -8.68
CA GLY A 93 -5.07 6.47 -7.94
C GLY A 93 -5.88 7.71 -7.56
N LEU A 94 -5.22 8.83 -7.24
CA LEU A 94 -5.86 10.11 -6.95
C LEU A 94 -6.51 10.71 -8.21
N HIS A 95 -5.87 10.59 -9.37
CA HIS A 95 -6.46 11.00 -10.66
C HIS A 95 -7.71 10.19 -11.01
N LEU A 96 -7.77 8.90 -10.66
CA LEU A 96 -8.97 8.07 -10.89
C LEU A 96 -10.22 8.63 -10.20
N ILE A 97 -10.07 9.20 -9.03
CA ILE A 97 -11.17 9.71 -8.20
C ILE A 97 -11.37 11.23 -8.31
N SER A 98 -10.42 11.96 -8.88
CA SER A 98 -10.53 13.41 -9.02
C SER A 98 -11.50 13.82 -10.12
N PRO A 99 -12.48 14.70 -9.84
CA PRO A 99 -13.35 15.25 -10.88
C PRO A 99 -12.58 16.07 -11.91
N MET A 100 -11.44 16.69 -11.53
CA MET A 100 -10.61 17.50 -12.43
C MET A 100 -9.87 16.68 -13.48
N SER A 101 -9.73 15.37 -13.27
CA SER A 101 -9.01 14.45 -14.15
C SER A 101 -9.92 13.75 -15.17
N ARG A 102 -11.23 13.90 -15.05
CA ARG A 102 -12.20 13.20 -15.90
C ARG A 102 -11.98 13.51 -17.39
N GLY A 103 -11.89 12.46 -18.20
CA GLY A 103 -11.70 12.57 -19.66
C GLY A 103 -10.30 12.96 -20.11
N LEU A 104 -9.31 13.06 -19.19
CA LEU A 104 -7.91 13.34 -19.54
C LEU A 104 -7.12 12.07 -19.85
N PHE A 105 -7.59 10.89 -19.42
CA PHE A 105 -6.96 9.59 -19.69
C PHE A 105 -8.03 8.49 -19.85
N SER A 106 -7.64 7.40 -20.45
CA SER A 106 -8.52 6.25 -20.74
C SER A 106 -8.14 5.00 -19.95
N LYS A 107 -6.90 4.91 -19.46
CA LYS A 107 -6.37 3.74 -18.72
C LYS A 107 -5.37 4.19 -17.65
N ALA A 108 -5.19 3.38 -16.63
CA ALA A 108 -4.33 3.72 -15.50
C ALA A 108 -3.51 2.51 -15.01
N ILE A 109 -2.24 2.72 -14.64
CA ILE A 109 -1.36 1.70 -14.04
C ILE A 109 -0.76 2.28 -12.76
N ALA A 110 -1.23 1.82 -11.60
CA ALA A 110 -0.71 2.22 -10.29
C ALA A 110 0.30 1.18 -9.78
N GLN A 111 1.58 1.53 -9.69
CA GLN A 111 2.66 0.63 -9.32
C GLN A 111 3.12 0.92 -7.88
N SER A 112 2.96 -0.04 -6.98
CA SER A 112 3.45 0.07 -5.59
C SER A 112 3.06 1.39 -4.90
N GLY A 113 1.85 1.88 -5.18
CA GLY A 113 1.30 3.11 -4.60
C GLY A 113 -0.22 3.11 -4.68
N SER A 114 -0.86 3.42 -3.55
CA SER A 114 -2.31 3.46 -3.42
C SER A 114 -2.75 4.80 -2.83
N PRO A 115 -3.82 5.43 -3.35
CA PRO A 115 -4.32 6.70 -2.83
C PRO A 115 -4.89 6.58 -1.41
N ILE A 116 -5.16 5.37 -0.94
CA ILE A 116 -5.69 5.08 0.39
C ILE A 116 -4.63 4.65 1.40
N GLY A 117 -3.34 4.63 1.02
CA GLY A 117 -2.25 4.50 1.98
C GLY A 117 -2.21 5.70 2.92
N GLU A 118 -1.94 5.48 4.20
CA GLU A 118 -1.93 6.56 5.21
C GLU A 118 -0.89 7.66 4.91
N TRP A 119 0.16 7.32 4.16
CA TRP A 119 1.18 8.26 3.71
C TRP A 119 0.77 9.04 2.46
N ALA A 120 -0.23 8.58 1.70
CA ALA A 120 -0.59 9.13 0.39
C ALA A 120 -1.33 10.48 0.48
N VAL A 121 -2.08 10.71 1.56
CA VAL A 121 -2.88 11.92 1.77
C VAL A 121 -2.71 12.43 3.20
N GLN A 122 -2.23 13.67 3.34
CA GLN A 122 -2.01 14.30 4.64
C GLN A 122 -3.34 14.70 5.29
N ARG A 123 -3.51 14.32 6.55
CA ARG A 123 -4.74 14.61 7.30
C ARG A 123 -4.67 15.87 8.16
N ARG A 124 -3.47 16.41 8.40
CA ARG A 124 -3.22 17.56 9.28
C ARG A 124 -2.17 18.51 8.70
N PRO A 125 -2.36 19.00 7.47
CA PRO A 125 -1.33 19.79 6.81
C PRO A 125 -1.05 21.09 7.55
N ARG A 126 -2.08 21.73 8.15
CA ARG A 126 -1.98 22.95 8.93
C ARG A 126 -0.91 22.86 10.03
N MET A 127 -0.89 21.78 10.77
CA MET A 127 0.08 21.57 11.86
C MET A 127 1.53 21.65 11.36
N TYR A 128 1.81 21.12 10.16
CA TYR A 128 3.16 21.14 9.59
C TYR A 128 3.53 22.52 9.05
N VAL A 129 2.58 23.25 8.49
CA VAL A 129 2.77 24.63 8.05
C VAL A 129 3.10 25.53 9.25
N GLU A 130 2.38 25.39 10.36
CA GLU A 130 2.65 26.15 11.60
C GLU A 130 4.03 25.80 12.19
N ARG A 131 4.42 24.52 12.19
CA ARG A 131 5.77 24.09 12.62
C ARG A 131 6.86 24.71 11.73
N LEU A 132 6.66 24.70 10.42
CA LEU A 132 7.58 25.32 9.45
C LEU A 132 7.68 26.81 9.68
N ALA A 133 6.54 27.52 9.81
CA ALA A 133 6.48 28.94 10.06
C ALA A 133 7.22 29.33 11.36
N LYS A 134 7.04 28.56 12.44
CA LYS A 134 7.79 28.74 13.70
C LYS A 134 9.30 28.61 13.50
N LYS A 135 9.75 27.59 12.75
CA LYS A 135 11.18 27.39 12.45
C LYS A 135 11.77 28.52 11.62
N LEU A 136 10.99 29.05 10.69
CA LEU A 136 11.36 30.18 9.85
C LEU A 136 11.15 31.54 10.53
N LYS A 137 10.71 31.55 11.82
CA LYS A 137 10.48 32.74 12.64
C LYS A 137 9.46 33.70 12.03
N CYS A 138 8.39 33.17 11.42
CA CYS A 138 7.28 33.99 10.96
C CYS A 138 6.53 34.63 12.15
N PRO A 139 6.01 35.86 11.98
CA PRO A 139 5.54 36.66 13.14
C PRO A 139 4.25 36.12 13.78
N ASP A 140 3.32 35.63 12.99
CA ASP A 140 2.07 35.01 13.47
C ASP A 140 1.83 33.68 12.75
N VAL A 141 1.93 32.60 13.50
CA VAL A 141 1.78 31.23 12.98
C VAL A 141 0.32 30.73 13.03
N ASN A 142 -0.60 31.52 13.59
CA ASN A 142 -2.02 31.16 13.64
C ASN A 142 -2.81 31.77 12.46
N ASP A 143 -2.28 32.81 11.83
CA ASP A 143 -2.88 33.47 10.66
C ASP A 143 -2.27 32.98 9.37
N SER A 144 -3.07 32.33 8.50
CA SER A 144 -2.64 31.76 7.22
C SER A 144 -2.06 32.78 6.27
N ALA A 145 -2.70 33.96 6.18
CA ALA A 145 -2.24 35.02 5.30
C ALA A 145 -0.87 35.55 5.71
N THR A 146 -0.65 35.75 7.01
CA THR A 146 0.62 36.17 7.59
C THR A 146 1.71 35.13 7.36
N ILE A 147 1.40 33.84 7.55
CA ILE A 147 2.33 32.76 7.22
C ILE A 147 2.77 32.82 5.77
N LEU A 148 1.80 32.90 4.82
CA LEU A 148 2.13 32.92 3.39
C LEU A 148 2.91 34.17 3.00
N GLN A 149 2.56 35.36 3.53
CA GLN A 149 3.34 36.57 3.28
C GLN A 149 4.78 36.45 3.80
N CYS A 150 4.96 35.80 4.93
CA CYS A 150 6.28 35.51 5.49
C CYS A 150 7.05 34.55 4.56
N LEU A 151 6.48 33.41 4.23
CA LEU A 151 7.14 32.38 3.39
C LEU A 151 7.51 32.91 2.00
N ARG A 152 6.68 33.76 1.39
CA ARG A 152 6.96 34.37 0.07
C ARG A 152 8.17 35.32 0.04
N LYS A 153 8.65 35.75 1.21
CA LYS A 153 9.84 36.61 1.35
C LYS A 153 11.11 35.82 1.63
N ILE A 154 10.99 34.53 1.89
CA ILE A 154 12.11 33.65 2.26
C ILE A 154 12.60 32.92 1.00
N ASP A 155 13.90 32.72 0.90
CA ASP A 155 14.48 31.94 -0.18
C ASP A 155 13.90 30.51 -0.23
N PRO A 156 13.48 30.01 -1.40
CA PRO A 156 12.88 28.68 -1.53
C PRO A 156 13.78 27.54 -1.02
N GLU A 157 15.11 27.61 -1.18
CA GLU A 157 16.02 26.59 -0.69
C GLU A 157 15.99 26.54 0.84
N GLN A 158 15.94 27.71 1.49
CA GLN A 158 15.82 27.79 2.94
C GLN A 158 14.47 27.21 3.43
N ILE A 159 13.37 27.44 2.68
CA ILE A 159 12.07 26.84 3.00
C ILE A 159 12.15 25.31 2.89
N ILE A 160 12.76 24.80 1.82
CA ILE A 160 12.94 23.35 1.58
C ILE A 160 13.75 22.74 2.73
N ASP A 161 14.91 23.29 3.05
CA ASP A 161 15.76 22.79 4.13
C ASP A 161 15.01 22.72 5.47
N LYS A 162 14.31 23.81 5.82
CA LYS A 162 13.55 23.85 7.09
C LYS A 162 12.31 22.99 7.08
N SER A 163 11.74 22.68 5.91
CA SER A 163 10.63 21.75 5.78
C SER A 163 11.04 20.31 6.09
N GLU A 164 12.27 19.94 5.75
CA GLU A 164 12.82 18.63 6.13
C GLU A 164 12.98 18.48 7.64
N ASP A 165 13.44 19.53 8.30
CA ASP A 165 13.51 19.59 9.75
C ASP A 165 12.12 19.60 10.44
N ALA A 166 11.05 20.00 9.76
CA ALA A 166 9.70 20.02 10.33
C ALA A 166 9.17 18.61 10.59
N THR A 167 9.78 17.59 9.99
CA THR A 167 9.49 16.17 10.20
C THR A 167 10.10 15.61 11.48
N LEU A 168 10.87 16.39 12.24
CA LEU A 168 11.60 15.93 13.41
C LEU A 168 10.73 15.21 14.43
N GLY A 169 11.03 13.92 14.61
CA GLY A 169 10.36 13.00 15.53
C GLY A 169 9.37 12.03 14.86
N GLU A 170 9.13 12.13 13.58
CA GLU A 170 8.31 11.18 12.83
C GLU A 170 9.23 10.17 12.15
N ILE A 171 9.17 8.92 12.59
CA ILE A 171 10.18 7.87 12.39
C ILE A 171 9.92 7.19 11.10
N PHE A 172 9.43 7.40 10.14
CA PHE A 172 9.35 6.78 8.82
C PHE A 172 8.88 7.79 7.76
N CYS A 173 9.28 7.53 6.57
CA CYS A 173 9.16 8.25 5.31
C CYS A 173 7.75 8.76 4.91
N ALA A 174 6.80 8.88 5.84
CA ALA A 174 5.53 9.52 5.55
C ALA A 174 5.81 10.99 5.18
N PRO A 175 5.53 11.38 3.94
CA PRO A 175 5.78 12.75 3.49
C PRO A 175 4.89 13.70 4.27
N VAL A 176 5.50 14.72 4.86
CA VAL A 176 4.80 15.74 5.64
C VAL A 176 3.97 16.64 4.73
N PHE A 177 4.53 16.96 3.58
CA PHE A 177 3.87 17.70 2.51
C PHE A 177 3.49 16.72 1.40
N SER A 178 2.25 16.25 1.43
CA SER A 178 1.64 15.33 0.49
C SER A 178 0.23 15.80 0.13
N PRO A 179 -0.46 15.17 -0.84
CA PRO A 179 -1.83 15.52 -1.21
C PRO A 179 -2.78 15.70 -0.03
N VAL A 180 -3.79 16.53 -0.18
CA VAL A 180 -4.80 16.84 0.84
C VAL A 180 -6.21 16.78 0.25
N ALA A 181 -7.22 16.58 1.10
CA ALA A 181 -8.61 16.76 0.70
C ALA A 181 -8.92 18.26 0.70
N ASP A 182 -8.76 18.92 -0.47
CA ASP A 182 -8.86 20.38 -0.67
C ASP A 182 -10.24 20.85 -1.10
N GLY A 183 -11.18 19.93 -1.32
CA GLY A 183 -12.53 20.23 -1.81
C GLY A 183 -12.61 20.56 -3.32
N GLU A 184 -11.50 20.54 -4.06
CA GLU A 184 -11.43 20.79 -5.51
C GLU A 184 -10.85 19.62 -6.28
N PHE A 185 -9.58 19.31 -6.09
CA PHE A 185 -8.94 18.13 -6.68
C PHE A 185 -9.42 16.86 -5.98
N LEU A 186 -9.44 16.85 -4.66
CA LEU A 186 -10.00 15.78 -3.82
C LEU A 186 -11.16 16.37 -3.00
N LEU A 187 -12.39 16.02 -3.37
CA LEU A 187 -13.60 16.49 -2.67
C LEU A 187 -13.68 15.95 -1.23
N LYS A 188 -13.18 14.74 -0.99
CA LYS A 188 -13.12 14.05 0.31
C LYS A 188 -11.90 13.14 0.34
N TYR A 189 -11.65 12.50 1.49
CA TYR A 189 -10.61 11.48 1.57
C TYR A 189 -10.89 10.31 0.60
N PRO A 190 -9.82 9.73 0.01
CA PRO A 190 -9.94 8.73 -1.06
C PRO A 190 -10.84 7.54 -0.72
N THR A 191 -10.77 7.02 0.51
CA THR A 191 -11.63 5.91 0.95
C THR A 191 -13.11 6.25 0.85
N THR A 192 -13.49 7.46 1.23
CA THR A 192 -14.87 7.93 1.15
C THR A 192 -15.32 8.11 -0.31
N MET A 193 -14.43 8.64 -1.16
CA MET A 193 -14.74 8.84 -2.58
C MET A 193 -14.88 7.50 -3.32
N LEU A 194 -14.01 6.53 -3.06
CA LEU A 194 -14.05 5.20 -3.67
C LEU A 194 -15.31 4.37 -3.34
N GLN A 195 -15.96 4.68 -2.22
CA GLN A 195 -17.21 4.04 -1.81
C GLN A 195 -18.45 4.68 -2.42
N GLN A 196 -18.32 5.85 -3.07
CA GLN A 196 -19.45 6.58 -3.66
C GLN A 196 -19.59 6.25 -5.14
N GLU A 197 -20.82 5.89 -5.57
CA GLU A 197 -21.15 5.68 -6.98
C GLU A 197 -20.85 6.94 -7.82
N GLY A 198 -20.30 6.74 -9.01
CA GLY A 198 -19.98 7.82 -9.95
C GLY A 198 -18.76 8.67 -9.57
N SER A 199 -18.04 8.34 -8.50
CA SER A 199 -16.81 9.05 -8.11
C SER A 199 -15.60 8.68 -8.97
N LEU A 200 -15.62 7.53 -9.64
CA LEU A 200 -14.52 7.01 -10.43
C LEU A 200 -14.57 7.45 -11.89
N SER A 201 -13.42 7.70 -12.47
CA SER A 201 -13.25 7.63 -13.91
C SER A 201 -13.34 6.16 -14.33
N PRO A 202 -14.28 5.77 -15.22
CA PRO A 202 -14.49 4.38 -15.62
C PRO A 202 -13.37 3.92 -16.58
N VAL A 203 -12.20 3.64 -16.05
CA VAL A 203 -11.03 3.23 -16.83
C VAL A 203 -10.44 1.93 -16.27
N PRO A 204 -9.92 1.03 -17.11
CA PRO A 204 -9.20 -0.15 -16.64
C PRO A 204 -8.03 0.25 -15.76
N LEU A 205 -7.89 -0.42 -14.61
CA LEU A 205 -6.79 -0.20 -13.69
C LEU A 205 -5.87 -1.43 -13.61
N TYR A 206 -4.60 -1.15 -13.53
CA TYR A 206 -3.52 -2.09 -13.35
C TYR A 206 -2.79 -1.74 -12.05
N GLY A 207 -2.88 -2.58 -11.05
CA GLY A 207 -2.27 -2.35 -9.74
C GLY A 207 -1.15 -3.33 -9.44
N GLY A 208 0.00 -2.83 -9.03
CA GLY A 208 1.17 -3.64 -8.74
C GLY A 208 1.74 -3.46 -7.36
N ARG A 209 2.41 -4.48 -6.90
CA ARG A 209 3.04 -4.57 -5.59
C ARG A 209 4.45 -5.13 -5.67
N LYS A 210 5.24 -4.86 -4.64
CA LYS A 210 6.58 -5.41 -4.47
C LYS A 210 6.80 -6.04 -3.11
N LYS A 211 7.76 -6.94 -3.06
CA LYS A 211 8.00 -7.84 -1.93
C LYS A 211 8.68 -7.20 -0.73
N ALA A 212 9.42 -6.10 -0.89
CA ALA A 212 10.11 -5.44 0.23
C ALA A 212 10.44 -3.97 -0.03
N TYR A 213 10.34 -3.17 1.03
CA TYR A 213 10.77 -1.79 1.08
C TYR A 213 12.13 -1.71 1.76
N GLN A 214 13.18 -1.25 1.04
CA GLN A 214 14.47 -0.93 1.62
C GLN A 214 15.20 0.14 0.82
N ASP A 215 15.13 1.39 1.29
CA ASP A 215 15.92 2.51 0.75
C ASP A 215 17.25 2.71 1.46
N LYS A 216 17.56 1.95 2.52
CA LYS A 216 18.80 2.12 3.32
C LYS A 216 19.39 0.77 3.71
N ASP A 217 20.71 0.74 3.86
CA ASP A 217 21.41 -0.43 4.41
C ASP A 217 20.75 -0.86 5.73
N PRO A 218 20.19 -2.08 5.76
CA PRO A 218 19.50 -2.58 6.94
C PRO A 218 20.37 -2.65 8.20
N SER A 219 21.68 -2.77 8.03
CA SER A 219 22.63 -2.83 9.16
C SER A 219 22.79 -1.48 9.86
N SER A 220 22.37 -0.37 9.24
CA SER A 220 22.54 0.99 9.75
C SER A 220 21.40 1.47 10.66
N ILE A 221 20.27 0.75 10.73
CA ILE A 221 19.12 1.12 11.56
C ILE A 221 19.01 0.13 12.72
N PRO A 222 19.31 0.52 13.97
CA PRO A 222 19.05 -0.33 15.11
C PRO A 222 17.54 -0.49 15.27
N PHE A 223 17.01 -1.65 14.87
CA PHE A 223 15.60 -1.95 15.08
C PHE A 223 15.34 -2.22 16.56
N THR A 224 14.45 -1.43 17.16
CA THR A 224 14.01 -1.63 18.53
C THR A 224 12.49 -1.79 18.57
N LYS A 225 12.00 -2.49 19.60
CA LYS A 225 10.57 -2.60 19.89
C LYS A 225 9.93 -1.20 20.03
N ASP A 226 10.67 -0.25 20.57
CA ASP A 226 10.25 1.14 20.70
C ASP A 226 10.08 1.84 19.34
N LEU A 227 10.94 1.56 18.38
CA LEU A 227 10.83 2.07 17.02
C LEU A 227 9.57 1.55 16.32
N LEU A 228 9.29 0.25 16.40
CA LEU A 228 8.06 -0.34 15.87
C LEU A 228 6.83 0.23 16.59
N ARG A 229 6.88 0.38 17.91
CA ARG A 229 5.79 0.98 18.69
C ARG A 229 5.52 2.43 18.25
N LYS A 230 6.55 3.22 18.04
CA LYS A 230 6.43 4.60 17.54
C LYS A 230 5.83 4.64 16.13
N TYR A 231 6.22 3.72 15.25
CA TYR A 231 5.63 3.59 13.93
C TYR A 231 4.15 3.23 13.99
N LEU A 232 3.79 2.23 14.78
CA LEU A 232 2.40 1.83 14.98
C LEU A 232 1.57 2.95 15.65
N LEU A 233 2.16 3.72 16.57
CA LEU A 233 1.53 4.89 17.16
C LEU A 233 1.24 6.00 16.14
N HIS A 234 2.03 6.09 15.08
CA HIS A 234 1.78 7.05 14.00
C HIS A 234 0.57 6.65 13.15
N LEU A 235 0.41 5.34 12.89
CA LEU A 235 -0.77 4.80 12.19
C LEU A 235 -2.05 4.96 12.99
N VAL A 236 -1.91 4.98 14.30
CA VAL A 236 -3.03 5.13 15.21
C VAL A 236 -3.29 6.61 15.42
N ARG A 237 -4.51 7.07 15.11
CA ARG A 237 -4.92 8.46 15.32
C ARG A 237 -4.61 8.91 16.74
N LYS A 238 -3.72 9.90 16.90
CA LYS A 238 -3.26 10.42 18.18
C LYS A 238 -4.40 10.85 19.11
N ASP A 239 -5.58 11.15 18.56
CA ASP A 239 -6.73 11.64 19.30
C ASP A 239 -7.52 10.53 20.01
N PHE A 240 -7.25 9.27 19.69
CA PHE A 240 -8.10 8.16 20.10
C PHE A 240 -7.40 7.03 20.87
N MET A 241 -6.07 7.02 20.97
CA MET A 241 -5.43 5.89 21.61
C MET A 241 -4.72 6.29 22.89
N SER A 242 -5.30 5.85 24.00
CA SER A 242 -4.53 5.60 25.22
C SER A 242 -3.35 4.64 24.88
N GLY A 243 -2.22 4.75 25.61
CA GLY A 243 -1.07 3.86 25.40
C GLY A 243 -1.42 2.36 25.38
N ILE A 244 -2.54 1.96 25.99
CA ILE A 244 -3.05 0.58 26.04
C ILE A 244 -3.36 0.03 24.65
N ALA A 245 -4.05 0.79 23.79
CA ALA A 245 -4.43 0.26 22.48
C ALA A 245 -3.24 0.18 21.53
N ALA A 246 -2.25 1.08 21.65
CA ALA A 246 -0.99 0.96 20.92
C ALA A 246 -0.19 -0.28 21.36
N ASP A 247 -0.22 -0.61 22.64
CA ASP A 247 0.44 -1.80 23.17
C ASP A 247 -0.29 -3.09 22.75
N VAL A 248 -1.62 -3.07 22.68
CA VAL A 248 -2.43 -4.18 22.12
C VAL A 248 -2.12 -4.39 20.63
N LEU A 249 -2.08 -3.30 19.84
CA LEU A 249 -1.73 -3.38 18.42
C LEU A 249 -0.29 -3.87 18.22
N LEU A 250 0.65 -3.37 19.02
CA LEU A 250 2.03 -3.84 19.00
C LEU A 250 2.12 -5.34 19.29
N HIS A 251 1.38 -5.81 20.30
CA HIS A 251 1.34 -7.23 20.63
C HIS A 251 0.72 -8.08 19.50
N ALA A 252 -0.35 -7.60 18.88
CA ALA A 252 -0.98 -8.24 17.73
C ALA A 252 -0.03 -8.34 16.53
N VAL A 253 0.71 -7.28 16.19
CA VAL A 253 1.73 -7.28 15.14
C VAL A 253 2.86 -8.26 15.47
N TYR A 254 3.34 -8.29 16.71
CA TYR A 254 4.34 -9.26 17.12
C TYR A 254 3.82 -10.70 16.99
N THR A 255 2.57 -10.96 17.37
CA THR A 255 1.95 -12.28 17.24
C THR A 255 1.90 -12.70 15.78
N GLU A 256 1.43 -11.83 14.90
CA GLU A 256 1.29 -12.12 13.48
C GLU A 256 2.65 -12.37 12.80
N TYR A 257 3.63 -11.48 12.99
CA TYR A 257 4.86 -11.50 12.20
C TYR A 257 6.02 -12.25 12.86
N VAL A 258 6.10 -12.29 14.19
CA VAL A 258 7.22 -12.88 14.90
C VAL A 258 6.88 -14.28 15.40
N TYR A 259 5.68 -14.47 15.98
CA TYR A 259 5.30 -15.76 16.56
C TYR A 259 4.66 -16.70 15.54
N ARG A 260 3.85 -16.21 14.63
CA ARG A 260 3.11 -17.02 13.64
C ARG A 260 3.94 -17.31 12.39
N HIS A 261 4.66 -16.33 11.87
CA HIS A 261 5.45 -16.42 10.65
C HIS A 261 6.96 -16.33 10.89
N GLY A 262 7.40 -16.31 12.14
CA GLY A 262 8.81 -16.29 12.52
C GLY A 262 9.55 -17.53 12.04
N THR A 263 10.67 -17.28 11.40
CA THR A 263 11.60 -18.12 10.67
C THR A 263 11.57 -19.63 10.99
N THR A 264 11.38 -20.40 9.94
CA THR A 264 11.36 -21.87 9.84
C THR A 264 12.55 -22.62 10.48
N SER A 265 13.64 -21.94 10.83
CA SER A 265 14.81 -22.57 11.46
C SER A 265 14.61 -22.89 12.95
N HIS A 266 13.88 -22.07 13.70
CA HIS A 266 13.55 -22.34 15.09
C HIS A 266 12.39 -23.33 15.28
N HIS A 267 11.45 -23.38 14.33
CA HIS A 267 10.33 -24.32 14.40
C HIS A 267 10.72 -25.78 14.19
N LYS A 268 11.74 -26.08 13.36
CA LYS A 268 12.25 -27.47 13.24
C LYS A 268 12.86 -27.99 14.56
N LYS A 269 13.59 -27.15 15.30
CA LYS A 269 14.13 -27.53 16.62
C LYS A 269 13.04 -27.64 17.68
N ARG A 270 11.98 -26.82 17.66
CA ARG A 270 10.87 -26.92 18.63
C ARG A 270 9.93 -28.08 18.35
N ARG A 271 9.61 -28.43 17.10
CA ARG A 271 8.83 -29.65 16.80
C ARG A 271 9.52 -30.94 17.30
N GLN A 272 10.84 -31.00 17.26
CA GLN A 272 11.58 -32.16 17.84
C GLN A 272 11.56 -32.16 19.37
N GLN A 273 11.42 -31.01 20.04
CA GLN A 273 11.26 -30.94 21.50
C GLN A 273 9.81 -31.18 21.97
N GLN A 274 8.80 -30.78 21.20
CA GLN A 274 7.39 -31.04 21.55
C GLN A 274 6.99 -32.53 21.46
N HIS A 275 7.66 -33.32 20.64
CA HIS A 275 7.45 -34.79 20.65
C HIS A 275 7.99 -35.50 21.90
N LYS A 276 8.68 -34.80 22.79
CA LYS A 276 9.20 -35.36 24.06
C LYS A 276 8.42 -34.94 25.30
N MET A 277 7.38 -34.13 25.19
CA MET A 277 6.55 -33.74 26.34
C MET A 277 5.10 -34.15 26.12
N SER A 278 4.80 -35.38 26.50
CA SER A 278 3.43 -35.81 26.78
C SER A 278 3.10 -35.43 28.21
N ASN A 279 2.43 -34.33 28.43
CA ASN A 279 1.47 -34.10 29.53
C ASN A 279 0.87 -32.67 29.37
N GLY A 280 -0.44 -32.63 29.30
CA GLY A 280 -1.26 -31.53 28.92
C GLY A 280 -1.31 -30.33 29.89
N THR A 281 -0.37 -29.42 29.76
CA THR A 281 -0.50 -28.07 30.28
C THR A 281 -0.08 -27.11 29.17
N MET A 282 -0.98 -26.21 28.77
CA MET A 282 -0.64 -25.11 27.87
C MET A 282 0.54 -24.33 28.46
N PRO A 283 1.64 -24.12 27.71
CA PRO A 283 2.73 -23.30 28.21
C PRO A 283 2.25 -21.87 28.40
N TYR A 284 2.27 -21.42 29.64
CA TYR A 284 2.22 -20.00 30.00
C TYR A 284 3.42 -19.34 29.31
N TYR A 285 3.17 -18.43 28.37
CA TYR A 285 4.22 -17.72 27.66
C TYR A 285 4.92 -16.77 28.64
N GLU A 286 6.06 -17.19 29.16
CA GLU A 286 7.00 -16.26 29.79
C GLU A 286 7.35 -15.16 28.79
N ASN A 287 7.18 -13.93 29.24
CA ASN A 287 7.53 -12.68 28.56
C ASN A 287 9.04 -12.62 28.26
N ASN A 288 9.54 -13.41 27.32
CA ASN A 288 10.87 -13.25 26.79
C ASN A 288 10.90 -12.04 25.87
N SER A 289 11.00 -10.85 26.50
CA SER A 289 11.04 -9.52 25.90
C SER A 289 12.27 -9.26 25.02
N SER A 290 13.06 -10.27 24.70
CA SER A 290 14.37 -10.12 24.03
C SER A 290 14.39 -10.56 22.55
N VAL A 291 13.32 -11.14 22.00
CA VAL A 291 13.30 -11.50 20.57
C VAL A 291 12.87 -10.30 19.76
N LEU A 292 13.83 -9.57 19.23
CA LEU A 292 13.58 -8.53 18.25
C LEU A 292 13.29 -9.19 16.88
N PRO A 293 12.30 -8.69 16.12
CA PRO A 293 12.13 -9.10 14.72
C PRO A 293 13.42 -8.79 13.95
N ASP A 294 13.81 -9.69 13.07
CA ASP A 294 14.91 -9.38 12.16
C ASP A 294 14.48 -8.29 11.15
N ILE A 295 15.46 -7.70 10.48
CA ILE A 295 15.24 -6.61 9.52
C ILE A 295 14.32 -7.03 8.35
N ARG A 296 14.31 -8.32 7.98
CA ARG A 296 13.43 -8.85 6.93
C ARG A 296 11.97 -8.85 7.39
N THR A 297 11.75 -9.18 8.66
CA THR A 297 10.42 -9.12 9.28
C THR A 297 9.91 -7.68 9.34
N LEU A 298 10.77 -6.71 9.70
CA LEU A 298 10.43 -5.29 9.64
C LEU A 298 10.10 -4.84 8.22
N GLY A 299 10.92 -5.20 7.23
CA GLY A 299 10.64 -4.91 5.82
C GLY A 299 9.28 -5.46 5.36
N LYS A 300 8.89 -6.65 5.82
CA LYS A 300 7.55 -7.20 5.56
C LYS A 300 6.45 -6.36 6.21
N ILE A 301 6.59 -6.00 7.48
CA ILE A 301 5.62 -5.18 8.20
C ILE A 301 5.40 -3.85 7.47
N ILE A 302 6.47 -3.14 7.15
CA ILE A 302 6.40 -1.86 6.44
C ILE A 302 5.78 -2.02 5.05
N SER A 303 6.21 -3.04 4.29
CA SER A 303 5.66 -3.32 2.97
C SER A 303 4.15 -3.61 3.01
N ASP A 304 3.71 -4.35 4.02
CA ASP A 304 2.31 -4.69 4.18
C ASP A 304 1.47 -3.45 4.55
N ILE A 305 1.94 -2.62 5.46
CA ILE A 305 1.25 -1.40 5.89
C ILE A 305 1.19 -0.36 4.77
N ASP A 306 2.35 -0.05 4.19
CA ASP A 306 2.48 1.11 3.29
C ASP A 306 2.02 0.82 1.87
N LEU A 307 2.20 -0.43 1.41
CA LEU A 307 2.01 -0.77 0.01
C LEU A 307 0.97 -1.87 -0.22
N LYS A 308 1.10 -3.03 0.46
CA LYS A 308 0.35 -4.22 0.11
C LYS A 308 -1.11 -4.15 0.55
N ALA A 309 -1.35 -3.90 1.83
CA ALA A 309 -2.71 -3.84 2.35
C ALA A 309 -3.53 -2.70 1.73
N PRO A 310 -2.99 -1.46 1.58
CA PRO A 310 -3.71 -0.42 0.84
C PRO A 310 -3.99 -0.77 -0.62
N SER A 311 -3.11 -1.53 -1.29
CA SER A 311 -3.36 -1.94 -2.67
C SER A 311 -4.46 -3.01 -2.78
N VAL A 312 -4.48 -4.01 -1.87
CA VAL A 312 -5.60 -4.98 -1.81
C VAL A 312 -6.92 -4.28 -1.53
N LYS A 313 -6.94 -3.40 -0.54
CA LYS A 313 -8.14 -2.63 -0.21
C LYS A 313 -8.61 -1.78 -1.40
N LEU A 314 -7.67 -1.17 -2.14
CA LEU A 314 -8.00 -0.40 -3.34
C LEU A 314 -8.64 -1.27 -4.42
N VAL A 315 -8.04 -2.40 -4.79
CA VAL A 315 -8.60 -3.24 -5.85
C VAL A 315 -9.96 -3.80 -5.46
N ASN A 316 -10.18 -4.17 -4.19
CA ASN A 316 -11.49 -4.59 -3.70
C ASN A 316 -12.55 -3.47 -3.81
N LEU A 317 -12.19 -2.24 -3.44
CA LEU A 317 -13.09 -1.09 -3.60
C LEU A 317 -13.41 -0.81 -5.07
N LEU A 318 -12.44 -1.00 -5.97
CA LEU A 318 -12.65 -0.79 -7.41
C LEU A 318 -13.53 -1.85 -8.05
N THR A 319 -13.53 -3.10 -7.58
CA THR A 319 -14.44 -4.15 -8.07
C THR A 319 -15.90 -3.89 -7.74
N LEU A 320 -16.19 -2.99 -6.80
CA LEU A 320 -17.57 -2.52 -6.55
C LEU A 320 -18.13 -1.69 -7.71
N HIS A 321 -17.30 -1.27 -8.67
CA HIS A 321 -17.66 -0.48 -9.84
C HIS A 321 -17.62 -1.35 -11.10
N PRO A 322 -18.76 -1.86 -11.61
CA PRO A 322 -18.78 -2.85 -12.72
C PRO A 322 -18.17 -2.36 -14.03
N SER A 323 -18.04 -1.04 -14.21
CA SER A 323 -17.44 -0.42 -15.40
C SER A 323 -15.90 -0.45 -15.38
N VAL A 324 -15.28 -0.88 -14.28
CA VAL A 324 -13.82 -0.87 -14.10
C VAL A 324 -13.30 -2.30 -14.17
N SER A 325 -12.46 -2.58 -15.17
CA SER A 325 -11.70 -3.83 -15.22
C SER A 325 -10.41 -3.68 -14.45
N VAL A 326 -10.18 -4.53 -13.46
CA VAL A 326 -9.01 -4.47 -12.58
C VAL A 326 -8.10 -5.67 -12.83
N TYR A 327 -6.80 -5.42 -12.94
CA TYR A 327 -5.76 -6.45 -13.03
C TYR A 327 -4.74 -6.21 -11.91
N MET A 328 -4.41 -7.26 -11.17
CA MET A 328 -3.50 -7.19 -10.05
C MET A 328 -2.24 -8.00 -10.29
N TYR A 329 -1.08 -7.48 -9.86
CA TYR A 329 0.19 -8.19 -10.02
C TYR A 329 1.12 -8.04 -8.82
N GLU A 330 2.06 -8.99 -8.71
CA GLU A 330 3.28 -8.89 -7.92
C GLU A 330 4.48 -9.07 -8.85
N PHE A 331 5.46 -8.17 -8.76
CA PHE A 331 6.74 -8.36 -9.44
C PHE A 331 7.67 -9.16 -8.54
N ASP A 332 8.07 -10.36 -8.98
CA ASP A 332 8.89 -11.31 -8.21
C ASP A 332 10.09 -11.79 -9.05
N TYR A 333 10.91 -10.84 -9.47
CA TYR A 333 12.17 -11.12 -10.15
C TYR A 333 13.31 -10.33 -9.51
N ALA A 334 14.41 -11.01 -9.28
CA ALA A 334 15.65 -10.45 -8.79
C ALA A 334 16.81 -10.96 -9.66
N SER A 335 17.46 -10.05 -10.38
CA SER A 335 18.64 -10.39 -11.17
C SER A 335 19.77 -10.88 -10.26
N SER A 336 20.52 -11.89 -10.69
CA SER A 336 21.73 -12.33 -10.00
C SER A 336 22.86 -11.28 -10.08
N ASP A 337 22.80 -10.33 -11.00
CA ASP A 337 23.70 -9.19 -11.11
C ASP A 337 23.32 -8.03 -10.16
N ASP A 338 22.11 -8.05 -9.60
CA ASP A 338 21.66 -7.01 -8.67
C ASP A 338 22.17 -7.29 -7.25
N VAL A 339 23.18 -6.54 -6.85
CA VAL A 339 23.81 -6.68 -5.52
C VAL A 339 22.82 -6.43 -4.38
N ILE A 340 21.88 -5.48 -4.55
CA ILE A 340 20.88 -5.14 -3.53
C ILE A 340 19.87 -6.27 -3.41
N ALA A 341 19.33 -6.74 -4.53
CA ALA A 341 18.39 -7.84 -4.57
C ALA A 341 18.96 -9.12 -3.94
N ASN A 342 20.19 -9.49 -4.33
CA ASN A 342 20.85 -10.72 -3.87
C ASN A 342 21.23 -10.68 -2.39
N LYS A 343 21.72 -9.53 -1.90
CA LYS A 343 22.20 -9.40 -0.52
C LYS A 343 21.09 -9.35 0.49
N TYR A 344 19.95 -8.74 0.15
CA TYR A 344 18.98 -8.36 1.17
C TYR A 344 17.61 -9.01 1.04
N VAL A 345 16.95 -9.01 -0.13
CA VAL A 345 15.50 -9.21 -0.13
C VAL A 345 14.84 -9.80 -1.38
N GLY A 346 15.55 -10.05 -2.46
CA GLY A 346 14.93 -10.34 -3.74
C GLY A 346 14.39 -9.06 -4.41
N SER A 347 13.21 -9.07 -4.99
CA SER A 347 12.59 -7.92 -5.63
C SER A 347 12.32 -6.79 -4.60
N TYR A 348 12.87 -5.59 -4.81
CA TYR A 348 12.74 -4.43 -3.91
C TYR A 348 11.93 -3.30 -4.58
N HIS A 349 11.57 -2.27 -3.79
CA HIS A 349 10.77 -1.14 -4.25
C HIS A 349 11.40 -0.45 -5.47
N GLU A 350 10.59 -0.19 -6.51
CA GLU A 350 10.97 0.41 -7.80
C GLU A 350 11.79 -0.48 -8.76
N SER A 351 12.18 -1.72 -8.36
CA SER A 351 13.03 -2.56 -9.22
C SER A 351 12.36 -2.94 -10.55
N GLU A 352 11.01 -3.03 -10.66
CA GLU A 352 10.32 -3.30 -11.94
C GLU A 352 10.48 -2.17 -12.94
N LEU A 353 10.72 -0.94 -12.49
CA LEU A 353 10.89 0.20 -13.40
C LEU A 353 12.11 0.02 -14.32
N TYR A 354 13.18 -0.58 -13.82
CA TYR A 354 14.35 -0.87 -14.66
C TYR A 354 13.99 -1.73 -15.87
N TYR A 355 13.09 -2.69 -15.68
CA TYR A 355 12.66 -3.60 -16.75
C TYR A 355 11.63 -2.94 -17.68
N ILE A 356 10.69 -2.16 -17.15
CA ILE A 356 9.68 -1.44 -17.93
C ILE A 356 10.32 -0.37 -18.81
N PHE A 357 11.30 0.37 -18.28
CA PHE A 357 12.03 1.39 -19.05
C PHE A 357 13.16 0.83 -19.90
N GLY A 358 13.40 -0.48 -19.89
CA GLY A 358 14.35 -1.15 -20.78
C GLY A 358 15.82 -1.00 -20.40
N PHE A 359 16.15 -0.71 -19.14
CA PHE A 359 17.54 -0.56 -18.66
C PHE A 359 18.44 -1.76 -19.00
N PRO A 360 17.98 -3.04 -18.97
CA PRO A 360 18.79 -4.18 -19.39
C PRO A 360 19.27 -4.12 -20.85
N HIS A 361 18.61 -3.34 -21.68
CA HIS A 361 18.97 -3.14 -23.09
C HIS A 361 19.87 -1.93 -23.33
N MET A 362 20.02 -1.07 -22.31
CA MET A 362 20.81 0.16 -22.38
C MET A 362 22.18 -0.07 -21.72
N ASN A 363 23.24 0.47 -22.28
CA ASN A 363 24.57 0.42 -21.67
C ASN A 363 24.76 1.46 -20.54
N LEU A 364 23.73 1.67 -19.73
CA LEU A 364 23.72 2.73 -18.72
C LEU A 364 24.32 2.32 -17.36
N SER A 365 24.40 1.02 -17.09
CA SER A 365 24.93 0.51 -15.81
C SER A 365 25.72 -0.78 -16.01
N ASN A 366 26.53 -1.16 -15.02
CA ASN A 366 27.20 -2.46 -14.99
C ASN A 366 26.31 -3.59 -14.42
N ALA A 367 25.08 -3.29 -14.05
CA ALA A 367 24.10 -4.23 -13.52
C ALA A 367 23.00 -4.51 -14.54
N LEU A 368 22.28 -5.61 -14.34
CA LEU A 368 21.11 -6.02 -15.14
C LEU A 368 21.43 -6.30 -16.61
N ARG A 369 22.54 -7.02 -16.88
CA ARG A 369 23.00 -7.32 -18.25
C ARG A 369 22.78 -8.76 -18.69
N LEU A 370 22.26 -9.59 -17.82
CA LEU A 370 22.05 -11.00 -18.12
C LEU A 370 20.99 -11.17 -19.24
N PRO A 371 21.08 -12.25 -20.03
CA PRO A 371 20.02 -12.58 -20.99
C PRO A 371 18.63 -12.62 -20.37
N GLU A 372 18.53 -13.16 -19.16
CA GLU A 372 17.28 -13.25 -18.37
C GLU A 372 16.73 -11.87 -18.02
N ASP A 373 17.59 -10.89 -17.69
CA ASP A 373 17.18 -9.50 -17.42
C ASP A 373 16.50 -8.88 -18.63
N LYS A 374 17.07 -9.12 -19.83
CA LYS A 374 16.51 -8.63 -21.11
C LYS A 374 15.18 -9.31 -21.43
N GLU A 375 15.07 -10.61 -21.15
CA GLU A 375 13.82 -11.35 -21.34
C GLU A 375 12.72 -10.82 -20.42
N VAL A 376 12.99 -10.62 -19.12
CA VAL A 376 12.06 -10.00 -18.18
C VAL A 376 11.68 -8.60 -18.63
N SER A 377 12.64 -7.79 -19.10
CA SER A 377 12.36 -6.46 -19.65
C SER A 377 11.40 -6.53 -20.84
N ASN A 378 11.60 -7.43 -21.77
CA ASN A 378 10.73 -7.60 -22.93
C ASN A 378 9.31 -8.02 -22.50
N ILE A 379 9.19 -8.95 -21.54
CA ILE A 379 7.90 -9.36 -20.96
C ILE A 379 7.18 -8.16 -20.33
N MET A 380 7.88 -7.39 -19.49
CA MET A 380 7.29 -6.25 -18.80
C MET A 380 6.85 -5.16 -19.78
N ILE A 381 7.67 -4.82 -20.77
CA ILE A 381 7.33 -3.84 -21.80
C ILE A 381 6.08 -4.31 -22.57
N GLN A 382 6.03 -5.56 -22.98
CA GLN A 382 4.88 -6.10 -23.70
C GLN A 382 3.60 -5.99 -22.87
N LEU A 383 3.60 -6.48 -21.62
CA LEU A 383 2.40 -6.46 -20.78
C LEU A 383 1.89 -5.04 -20.51
N TRP A 384 2.79 -4.07 -20.28
CA TRP A 384 2.44 -2.66 -20.06
C TRP A 384 1.87 -2.00 -21.32
N THR A 385 2.46 -2.28 -22.46
CA THR A 385 2.02 -1.67 -23.71
C THR A 385 0.79 -2.36 -24.30
N ASP A 386 0.62 -3.65 -24.11
CA ASP A 386 -0.63 -4.35 -24.45
C ASP A 386 -1.80 -3.83 -23.62
N PHE A 387 -1.59 -3.66 -22.31
CA PHE A 387 -2.59 -2.99 -21.48
C PHE A 387 -2.87 -1.55 -21.93
N ALA A 388 -1.85 -0.79 -22.26
CA ALA A 388 -1.99 0.58 -22.74
C ALA A 388 -2.80 0.66 -24.04
N LYS A 389 -2.64 -0.29 -24.95
CA LYS A 389 -3.35 -0.34 -26.23
C LYS A 389 -4.77 -0.91 -26.10
N HIS A 390 -4.93 -1.96 -25.29
CA HIS A 390 -6.14 -2.80 -25.33
C HIS A 390 -6.95 -2.76 -24.03
N GLY A 391 -6.43 -2.19 -22.93
CA GLY A 391 -7.04 -2.27 -21.59
C GLY A 391 -6.97 -3.69 -20.99
N ASN A 392 -6.24 -4.59 -21.64
CA ASN A 392 -5.98 -5.97 -21.24
C ASN A 392 -4.49 -6.27 -21.45
N PRO A 393 -3.76 -6.73 -20.42
CA PRO A 393 -2.33 -7.00 -20.54
C PRO A 393 -2.00 -8.25 -21.36
N THR A 394 -2.97 -9.13 -21.64
CA THR A 394 -2.83 -10.33 -22.47
C THR A 394 -4.04 -10.47 -23.41
N PRO A 395 -4.21 -9.59 -24.40
CA PRO A 395 -5.34 -9.61 -25.32
C PRO A 395 -5.29 -10.85 -26.22
N ARG A 396 -6.44 -11.52 -26.42
CA ARG A 396 -6.53 -12.69 -27.30
C ARG A 396 -6.38 -12.29 -28.78
N GLY A 397 -5.61 -13.07 -29.55
CA GLY A 397 -5.52 -12.93 -31.01
C GLY A 397 -4.64 -11.79 -31.51
N VAL A 398 -3.92 -11.09 -30.62
CA VAL A 398 -3.14 -9.91 -31.01
C VAL A 398 -1.69 -10.21 -31.38
N ASN A 399 -1.13 -11.37 -31.03
CA ASN A 399 0.18 -11.78 -31.52
C ASN A 399 0.40 -13.28 -31.29
N GLU A 400 0.56 -14.07 -32.36
CA GLU A 400 0.98 -15.47 -32.27
C GLU A 400 2.48 -15.61 -31.86
N GLU A 401 3.25 -14.53 -31.93
CA GLU A 401 4.68 -14.45 -31.56
C GLU A 401 4.90 -13.93 -30.13
N ASN A 402 3.86 -13.92 -29.30
CA ASN A 402 3.96 -13.38 -27.93
C ASN A 402 5.07 -14.06 -27.14
N MET A 403 5.98 -13.24 -26.57
CA MET A 403 7.07 -13.70 -25.70
C MET A 403 6.56 -14.41 -24.45
N VAL A 404 5.31 -14.14 -24.04
CA VAL A 404 4.65 -14.75 -22.88
C VAL A 404 3.74 -15.89 -23.33
N LYS A 405 4.32 -16.91 -23.95
CA LYS A 405 3.57 -18.09 -24.40
C LYS A 405 2.88 -18.78 -23.22
N ASN A 406 1.60 -19.12 -23.39
CA ASN A 406 0.78 -19.84 -22.41
C ASN A 406 0.45 -19.09 -21.11
N PHE A 407 0.66 -17.78 -21.04
CA PHE A 407 0.24 -16.97 -19.93
C PHE A 407 -1.00 -16.13 -20.28
N THR A 408 -2.04 -16.22 -19.48
CA THR A 408 -3.23 -15.35 -19.56
C THR A 408 -3.44 -14.68 -18.23
N TRP A 409 -3.28 -13.36 -18.22
CA TRP A 409 -3.54 -12.59 -17.02
C TRP A 409 -5.04 -12.41 -16.83
N ARG A 410 -5.57 -12.93 -15.73
CA ARG A 410 -6.99 -12.85 -15.41
C ARG A 410 -7.33 -11.51 -14.79
N GLN A 411 -8.51 -11.00 -15.10
CA GLN A 411 -9.09 -9.87 -14.40
C GLN A 411 -9.27 -10.23 -12.92
N TYR A 412 -8.95 -9.29 -12.03
CA TYR A 412 -9.15 -9.45 -10.60
C TYR A 412 -10.65 -9.34 -10.25
N THR A 413 -11.12 -10.26 -9.44
CA THR A 413 -12.42 -10.19 -8.74
C THR A 413 -12.18 -10.55 -7.28
N GLU A 414 -13.00 -10.04 -6.38
CA GLU A 414 -12.88 -10.36 -4.95
C GLU A 414 -13.08 -11.86 -4.69
N GLU A 415 -13.96 -12.51 -5.44
CA GLU A 415 -14.25 -13.94 -5.34
C GLU A 415 -13.05 -14.81 -5.79
N GLU A 416 -12.43 -14.46 -6.91
CA GLU A 416 -11.28 -15.24 -7.40
C GLU A 416 -9.98 -14.90 -6.69
N ASP A 417 -9.84 -13.67 -6.15
CA ASP A 417 -8.63 -13.12 -5.52
C ASP A 417 -7.35 -13.52 -6.28
N CYS A 418 -7.39 -13.35 -7.62
CA CYS A 418 -6.33 -13.77 -8.51
C CYS A 418 -5.38 -12.61 -8.84
N PHE A 419 -4.09 -12.89 -8.93
CA PHE A 419 -3.07 -11.93 -9.33
C PHE A 419 -1.99 -12.59 -10.19
N ALA A 420 -1.32 -11.79 -11.02
CA ALA A 420 -0.18 -12.26 -11.79
C ALA A 420 1.12 -12.10 -10.98
N THR A 421 1.90 -13.16 -10.88
CA THR A 421 3.28 -13.09 -10.42
C THR A 421 4.16 -12.92 -11.66
N LEU A 422 4.86 -11.77 -11.74
CA LEU A 422 5.62 -11.35 -12.90
C LEU A 422 7.11 -11.53 -12.67
N GLY A 423 7.77 -12.14 -13.64
CA GLY A 423 9.19 -12.42 -13.68
C GLY A 423 9.54 -13.14 -14.95
N LEU A 424 10.57 -13.98 -14.95
CA LEU A 424 11.02 -14.72 -16.11
C LEU A 424 9.96 -15.71 -16.65
N GLN A 425 9.16 -16.28 -15.77
CA GLN A 425 8.04 -17.17 -16.11
C GLN A 425 6.79 -16.68 -15.40
N PRO A 426 6.01 -15.77 -15.99
CA PRO A 426 4.80 -15.25 -15.38
C PRO A 426 3.74 -16.34 -15.17
N PHE A 427 3.04 -16.28 -14.04
CA PHE A 427 1.90 -17.16 -13.74
C PHE A 427 0.83 -16.45 -12.93
N VAL A 428 -0.38 -17.03 -12.91
CA VAL A 428 -1.48 -16.52 -12.09
C VAL A 428 -1.51 -17.29 -10.77
N ALA A 429 -1.49 -16.53 -9.67
CA ALA A 429 -1.66 -17.04 -8.31
C ALA A 429 -2.99 -16.54 -7.71
N ARG A 430 -3.37 -17.08 -6.55
CA ARG A 430 -4.59 -16.73 -5.82
C ARG A 430 -4.28 -16.48 -4.34
N SER A 431 -5.21 -15.80 -3.68
CA SER A 431 -5.20 -15.60 -2.22
C SER A 431 -3.94 -14.90 -1.74
N TYR A 432 -3.69 -13.70 -2.26
CA TYR A 432 -2.49 -12.93 -1.98
C TYR A 432 -2.31 -12.66 -0.49
N GLU A 433 -1.39 -13.42 0.16
CA GLU A 433 -1.04 -13.22 1.58
C GLU A 433 -2.28 -12.95 2.47
N SER A 434 -3.38 -13.66 2.19
CA SER A 434 -4.74 -13.34 2.66
C SER A 434 -4.84 -13.13 4.18
N GLU A 435 -4.12 -13.91 5.00
CA GLU A 435 -4.13 -13.75 6.46
C GLU A 435 -3.58 -12.37 6.88
N ARG A 436 -2.43 -11.96 6.32
CA ARG A 436 -1.83 -10.67 6.66
C ARG A 436 -2.61 -9.49 6.09
N MET A 437 -3.17 -9.64 4.88
CA MET A 437 -4.01 -8.61 4.30
C MET A 437 -5.33 -8.44 5.07
N THR A 438 -5.93 -9.53 5.53
CA THR A 438 -7.08 -9.51 6.43
C THR A 438 -6.74 -8.85 7.77
N PHE A 439 -5.57 -9.16 8.33
CA PHE A 439 -5.09 -8.51 9.55
C PHE A 439 -5.04 -6.98 9.39
N TRP A 440 -4.40 -6.46 8.33
CA TRP A 440 -4.26 -5.02 8.14
C TRP A 440 -5.54 -4.32 7.67
N ASN A 441 -6.34 -4.97 6.83
CA ASN A 441 -7.51 -4.32 6.21
C ASN A 441 -8.80 -4.46 7.03
N HIS A 442 -8.89 -5.45 7.91
CA HIS A 442 -10.10 -5.71 8.70
C HIS A 442 -9.85 -5.68 10.20
N PHE A 443 -8.78 -6.31 10.70
CA PHE A 443 -8.52 -6.34 12.14
C PHE A 443 -7.99 -5.01 12.68
N VAL A 444 -6.95 -4.45 12.07
CA VAL A 444 -6.35 -3.17 12.52
C VAL A 444 -7.34 -2.01 12.51
N PRO A 445 -8.23 -1.84 11.51
CA PRO A 445 -9.25 -0.79 11.50
C PRO A 445 -10.19 -0.81 12.70
N LEU A 446 -10.45 -1.97 13.31
CA LEU A 446 -11.27 -2.06 14.52
C LEU A 446 -10.68 -1.23 15.67
N PHE A 447 -9.37 -1.03 15.69
CA PHE A 447 -8.66 -0.24 16.69
C PHE A 447 -8.39 1.20 16.26
N THR A 448 -8.43 1.48 14.97
CA THR A 448 -8.05 2.79 14.41
C THR A 448 -9.24 3.61 13.93
N GLU A 449 -10.32 2.96 13.48
CA GLU A 449 -11.51 3.61 12.90
C GLU A 449 -12.71 3.63 13.86
N TYR A 450 -12.75 2.72 14.86
CA TYR A 450 -13.87 2.61 15.83
C TYR A 450 -13.42 2.90 17.27
N PRO A 451 -13.17 4.16 17.62
CA PRO A 451 -12.62 4.55 18.93
C PRO A 451 -13.57 4.32 20.10
N ILE A 452 -14.85 4.11 19.86
CA ILE A 452 -15.91 4.05 20.89
C ILE A 452 -15.76 2.84 21.82
N LEU A 453 -15.10 1.78 21.37
CA LEU A 453 -14.97 0.55 22.17
C LEU A 453 -13.83 0.56 23.21
N ILE A 454 -12.91 1.55 23.18
CA ILE A 454 -11.67 1.49 23.97
C ILE A 454 -11.36 2.80 24.72
N SER A 455 -12.23 3.80 24.67
CA SER A 455 -11.95 5.10 25.32
C SER A 455 -12.31 5.10 26.82
N PRO A 456 -11.32 5.25 27.71
CA PRO A 456 -11.59 5.43 29.16
C PRO A 456 -12.17 6.82 29.50
N ASN A 457 -12.24 7.76 28.56
CA ASN A 457 -12.55 9.16 28.84
C ASN A 457 -14.04 9.54 28.77
N HIS A 458 -14.95 8.58 28.53
CA HIS A 458 -16.37 8.85 28.65
C HIS A 458 -16.87 8.92 30.11
N THR A 459 -16.00 8.76 31.12
CA THR A 459 -16.38 8.69 32.50
C THR A 459 -16.40 10.05 33.22
N LYS A 460 -16.15 11.19 32.57
CA LYS A 460 -16.05 12.47 33.28
C LYS A 460 -17.32 13.30 33.38
N ASN A 461 -18.40 12.98 32.65
CA ASN A 461 -19.63 13.78 32.77
C ASN A 461 -20.96 13.00 32.61
N VAL A 462 -21.01 11.71 32.92
CA VAL A 462 -22.29 10.99 33.05
C VAL A 462 -22.42 10.55 34.51
N PRO A 463 -23.52 10.85 35.19
CA PRO A 463 -23.74 10.35 36.55
C PRO A 463 -23.68 8.81 36.54
N PHE A 464 -22.92 8.26 37.46
CA PHE A 464 -22.48 6.87 37.53
C PHE A 464 -23.60 5.84 37.78
N GLU A 465 -24.88 6.22 37.77
CA GLU A 465 -25.94 5.34 38.28
C GLU A 465 -26.82 4.61 37.26
N GLU A 466 -26.81 4.92 35.96
CA GLU A 466 -27.81 4.25 35.08
C GLU A 466 -27.31 3.50 33.81
N CYS A 467 -26.07 3.62 33.44
CA CYS A 467 -25.68 3.09 32.12
C CYS A 467 -24.81 1.81 32.11
N ASN A 468 -24.19 1.44 33.23
CA ASN A 468 -23.13 0.41 33.22
C ASN A 468 -23.59 -1.02 33.52
N PHE A 469 -24.70 -1.22 34.16
CA PHE A 469 -25.11 -2.57 34.57
C PHE A 469 -25.80 -3.34 33.44
N THR A 470 -26.59 -2.67 32.63
CA THR A 470 -27.36 -3.29 31.55
C THR A 470 -26.44 -3.70 30.35
N TYR A 471 -25.47 -2.86 29.99
CA TYR A 471 -24.50 -3.21 28.92
C TYR A 471 -23.50 -4.29 29.37
N LEU A 472 -23.07 -4.27 30.63
CA LEU A 472 -22.19 -5.31 31.18
C LEU A 472 -22.92 -6.66 31.26
N LEU A 473 -24.20 -6.66 31.66
CA LEU A 473 -25.02 -7.88 31.68
C LEU A 473 -25.36 -8.39 30.30
N THR A 474 -25.62 -7.51 29.31
CA THR A 474 -25.84 -7.95 27.94
C THR A 474 -24.56 -8.49 27.31
N PHE A 475 -23.40 -7.85 27.50
CA PHE A 475 -22.12 -8.35 27.00
C PHE A 475 -21.71 -9.66 27.67
N ALA A 476 -21.88 -9.79 28.98
CA ALA A 476 -21.66 -11.05 29.71
C ALA A 476 -22.63 -12.15 29.25
N GLY A 477 -23.89 -11.78 28.95
CA GLY A 477 -24.89 -12.71 28.39
C GLY A 477 -24.51 -13.23 27.00
N TRP A 478 -24.06 -12.36 26.11
CA TRP A 478 -23.56 -12.74 24.79
C TRP A 478 -22.30 -13.60 24.85
N LEU A 479 -21.36 -13.27 25.75
CA LEU A 479 -20.15 -14.08 25.98
C LEU A 479 -20.49 -15.46 26.51
N LEU A 480 -21.44 -15.55 27.44
CA LEU A 480 -21.93 -16.82 27.98
C LEU A 480 -22.66 -17.66 26.90
N ALA A 481 -23.45 -17.02 26.04
CA ALA A 481 -24.14 -17.66 24.95
C ALA A 481 -23.14 -18.23 23.90
N ILE A 482 -22.08 -17.50 23.59
CA ILE A 482 -21.01 -17.98 22.71
C ILE A 482 -20.25 -19.16 23.32
N ILE A 483 -19.92 -19.10 24.62
CA ILE A 483 -19.26 -20.21 25.34
C ILE A 483 -20.17 -21.43 25.37
N LEU A 484 -21.48 -21.26 25.64
CA LEU A 484 -22.46 -22.35 25.61
C LEU A 484 -22.60 -22.94 24.21
N LEU A 485 -22.61 -22.13 23.16
CA LEU A 485 -22.65 -22.58 21.78
C LEU A 485 -21.42 -23.43 21.42
N ILE A 486 -20.23 -22.98 21.82
CA ILE A 486 -18.97 -23.72 21.63
C ILE A 486 -19.00 -25.04 22.40
N LEU A 487 -19.50 -25.07 23.63
CA LEU A 487 -19.65 -26.27 24.43
C LEU A 487 -20.68 -27.24 23.80
N VAL A 488 -21.81 -26.74 23.30
CA VAL A 488 -22.80 -27.56 22.61
C VAL A 488 -22.24 -28.16 21.31
N LEU A 489 -21.50 -27.36 20.52
CA LEU A 489 -20.83 -27.85 19.32
C LEU A 489 -19.76 -28.90 19.64
N HIS A 490 -19.03 -28.72 20.74
CA HIS A 490 -18.05 -29.69 21.20
C HIS A 490 -18.69 -30.98 21.68
N LEU A 491 -19.80 -30.91 22.44
CA LEU A 491 -20.55 -32.06 22.90
C LEU A 491 -21.26 -32.80 21.75
N CYS A 492 -21.75 -32.05 20.74
CA CYS A 492 -22.31 -32.67 19.54
C CYS A 492 -21.23 -33.38 18.71
N SER A 493 -20.05 -32.83 18.58
CA SER A 493 -18.91 -33.46 17.92
C SER A 493 -18.49 -34.74 18.67
N CYS A 494 -18.41 -34.73 20.02
CA CYS A 494 -18.14 -35.89 20.82
C CYS A 494 -19.21 -36.98 20.73
N LYS A 495 -20.52 -36.61 20.55
CA LYS A 495 -21.59 -37.58 20.34
C LYS A 495 -21.55 -38.22 18.95
N MET A 496 -21.21 -37.46 17.90
CA MET A 496 -21.04 -38.00 16.55
C MET A 496 -19.91 -39.01 16.47
N PHE A 497 -18.79 -38.75 17.14
CA PHE A 497 -17.69 -39.73 17.18
C PHE A 497 -18.00 -41.02 17.99
N LYS A 498 -18.89 -40.98 18.98
CA LYS A 498 -19.32 -42.19 19.71
C LYS A 498 -20.29 -43.05 18.91
N ASN A 499 -21.08 -42.46 17.99
CA ASN A 499 -22.04 -43.22 17.16
C ASN A 499 -21.40 -43.86 15.91
N PHE A 500 -20.17 -43.48 15.53
CA PHE A 500 -19.43 -44.15 14.46
C PHE A 500 -18.60 -45.35 14.91
N GLY A 501 -18.57 -45.68 16.20
CA GLY A 501 -17.79 -46.77 16.79
C GLY A 501 -18.51 -48.14 16.87
N VAL A 502 -19.75 -48.26 16.36
CA VAL A 502 -20.52 -49.54 16.41
C VAL A 502 -21.04 -49.89 15.02
N MET A 503 -20.17 -50.29 14.11
CA MET A 503 -20.57 -51.16 13.00
C MET A 503 -20.05 -52.55 13.23
N LYS A 504 -20.97 -53.44 13.59
CA LYS A 504 -20.79 -54.87 13.71
C LYS A 504 -20.33 -55.48 12.38
N LYS A 505 -19.40 -56.40 12.47
CA LYS A 505 -19.01 -57.31 11.41
C LYS A 505 -20.21 -58.09 10.90
N ILE A 506 -20.48 -58.01 9.60
CA ILE A 506 -21.39 -58.91 8.88
C ILE A 506 -20.55 -60.06 8.33
N PRO A 507 -20.89 -61.32 8.57
CA PRO A 507 -20.19 -62.47 8.01
C PRO A 507 -20.59 -62.66 6.54
N ILE A 508 -19.61 -62.94 5.68
CA ILE A 508 -19.81 -63.36 4.29
C ILE A 508 -20.08 -64.88 4.30
N PRO A 509 -21.14 -65.38 3.65
CA PRO A 509 -21.30 -66.82 3.42
C PRO A 509 -20.46 -67.26 2.21
N VAL A 510 -19.97 -68.48 2.31
CA VAL A 510 -19.20 -69.29 1.36
C VAL A 510 -19.97 -69.48 0.03
#